data_b53e3d25de426af6c89d8a2480a170f6
#
_entry.id   b53e3d25de426af6c89d8a2480a170f6
#
_cell.length_a   1.000
_cell.length_b   1.000
_cell.length_c   1.000
_cell.angle_alpha   90.00
_cell.angle_beta   90.00
_cell.angle_gamma   90.00
#
_symmetry.space_group_name_H-M   'P 1'
#
loop_
_entity.id
_entity.type
_entity.pdbx_description
1 polymer ?
#
loop_
_entity_poly.entity_id
_entity_poly.type
_entity_poly.pdbx_seq_one_letter_code
_entity_poly.pdbx_strand_id
1 'polypeptide(L)'
;DDDAVHGFEDHSRITDRSELSGFIRGLNVDEQVDLVALMWLGRGDGDLDNWRDLRLEASRAHNNRTARYLIGTPMLADYLEEALSQLGKSFEDFEATL
;
A
#
# COMPACT_ATOMS: atom_id res chain seq x y z
N ASP A 1 19.26 11.47 -24.22
CA ASP A 1 18.90 11.24 -23.35
C ASP A 1 17.80 11.92 -22.61
N ASP A 2 17.58 13.28 -22.68
CA ASP A 2 16.40 13.91 -22.15
C ASP A 2 15.14 13.33 -22.76
N ASP A 3 15.18 13.00 -24.04
CA ASP A 3 14.02 12.41 -24.71
C ASP A 3 13.70 11.03 -24.14
N ALA A 4 14.71 10.26 -23.81
CA ALA A 4 14.48 8.94 -23.25
C ALA A 4 13.91 9.03 -21.83
N VAL A 5 14.43 9.96 -21.03
CA VAL A 5 13.92 10.15 -19.68
C VAL A 5 12.51 10.70 -19.73
N HIS A 6 12.26 11.67 -20.58
CA HIS A 6 10.95 12.27 -20.71
C HIS A 6 9.93 11.24 -21.21
N GLY A 7 10.31 10.42 -22.19
CA GLY A 7 9.44 9.37 -22.68
C GLY A 7 9.15 8.33 -21.61
N PHE A 8 10.15 8.01 -20.79
CA PHE A 8 9.95 7.08 -19.69
C PHE A 8 8.97 7.65 -18.66
N GLU A 9 9.11 8.92 -18.31
CA GLU A 9 8.20 9.54 -17.37
C GLU A 9 6.78 9.59 -17.90
N ASP A 10 6.61 9.94 -19.16
CA ASP A 10 5.28 9.97 -19.77
C ASP A 10 4.69 8.57 -19.82
N HIS A 11 5.50 7.60 -20.17
CA HIS A 11 5.08 6.21 -20.21
C HIS A 11 4.65 5.75 -18.81
N SER A 12 5.42 6.10 -17.81
CA SER A 12 5.08 5.78 -16.42
C SER A 12 3.72 6.34 -16.02
N ARG A 13 3.47 7.60 -16.36
CA ARG A 13 2.19 8.21 -16.02
C ARG A 13 1.02 7.53 -16.71
N ILE A 14 1.22 7.11 -17.97
CA ILE A 14 0.18 6.48 -18.74
C ILE A 14 -0.05 5.05 -18.29
N THR A 15 1.01 4.33 -17.99
CA THR A 15 0.94 2.91 -17.67
C THR A 15 0.90 2.62 -16.18
N ASP A 16 1.28 3.58 -15.33
CA ASP A 16 1.36 3.36 -13.89
C ASP A 16 0.08 2.78 -13.34
N ARG A 17 -1.05 3.34 -13.75
CA ARG A 17 -2.34 2.88 -13.26
C ARG A 17 -2.63 1.47 -13.71
N SER A 18 -2.31 1.18 -14.96
CA SER A 18 -2.51 -0.14 -15.53
C SER A 18 -1.57 -1.16 -14.89
N GLU A 19 -0.30 -0.78 -14.72
CA GLU A 19 0.69 -1.64 -14.09
C GLU A 19 0.34 -1.88 -12.63
N LEU A 20 -0.04 -0.84 -11.91
CA LEU A 20 -0.45 -0.95 -10.51
C LEU A 20 -1.67 -1.85 -10.39
N SER A 21 -2.64 -1.68 -11.29
CA SER A 21 -3.83 -2.52 -11.31
C SER A 21 -3.45 -3.98 -11.50
N GLY A 22 -2.58 -4.26 -12.49
CA GLY A 22 -2.12 -5.61 -12.75
C GLY A 22 -1.36 -6.20 -11.57
N PHE A 23 -0.51 -5.39 -10.95
CA PHE A 23 0.24 -5.83 -9.78
C PHE A 23 -0.71 -6.21 -8.63
N ILE A 24 -1.65 -5.33 -8.31
CA ILE A 24 -2.56 -5.57 -7.19
C ILE A 24 -3.46 -6.77 -7.47
N ARG A 25 -3.94 -6.91 -8.71
CA ARG A 25 -4.79 -8.04 -9.06
C ARG A 25 -4.03 -9.36 -9.05
N GLY A 26 -2.71 -9.30 -9.25
CA GLY A 26 -1.86 -10.49 -9.19
C GLY A 26 -1.48 -10.91 -7.79
N LEU A 27 -1.74 -10.08 -6.77
CA LEU A 27 -1.45 -10.44 -5.39
C LEU A 27 -2.42 -11.52 -4.91
N ASN A 28 -1.96 -12.37 -4.01
CA ASN A 28 -2.86 -13.34 -3.39
C ASN A 28 -3.73 -12.64 -2.33
N VAL A 29 -4.67 -13.37 -1.74
CA VAL A 29 -5.61 -12.80 -0.79
C VAL A 29 -4.89 -12.19 0.41
N ASP A 30 -3.92 -12.90 0.97
CA ASP A 30 -3.20 -12.42 2.15
C ASP A 30 -2.44 -11.14 1.84
N GLU A 31 -1.84 -11.06 0.67
CA GLU A 31 -1.11 -9.86 0.25
C GLU A 31 -2.05 -8.68 0.04
N GLN A 32 -3.22 -8.91 -0.54
CA GLN A 32 -4.21 -7.85 -0.70
C GLN A 32 -4.72 -7.37 0.65
N VAL A 33 -4.94 -8.29 1.58
CA VAL A 33 -5.36 -7.96 2.95
C VAL A 33 -4.30 -7.10 3.63
N ASP A 34 -3.03 -7.49 3.51
CA ASP A 34 -1.93 -6.71 4.08
C ASP A 34 -1.89 -5.30 3.49
N LEU A 35 -2.11 -5.18 2.19
CA LEU A 35 -2.06 -3.88 1.52
C LEU A 35 -3.20 -2.98 2.00
N VAL A 36 -4.39 -3.53 2.16
CA VAL A 36 -5.52 -2.77 2.71
C VAL A 36 -5.22 -2.32 4.13
N ALA A 37 -4.69 -3.21 4.97
CA ALA A 37 -4.37 -2.87 6.35
C ALA A 37 -3.30 -1.78 6.42
N LEU A 38 -2.29 -1.85 5.55
CA LEU A 38 -1.25 -0.82 5.46
C LEU A 38 -1.85 0.52 5.04
N MET A 39 -2.75 0.51 4.06
CA MET A 39 -3.41 1.73 3.64
C MET A 39 -4.20 2.34 4.79
N TRP A 40 -4.93 1.53 5.53
CA TRP A 40 -5.70 2.02 6.68
C TRP A 40 -4.79 2.57 7.77
N LEU A 41 -3.66 1.92 8.01
CA LEU A 41 -2.67 2.41 8.97
C LEU A 41 -2.14 3.78 8.54
N GLY A 42 -1.75 3.92 7.30
CA GLY A 42 -1.22 5.19 6.79
C GLY A 42 -2.25 6.28 6.74
N ARG A 43 -3.52 5.92 6.54
CA ARG A 43 -4.62 6.88 6.52
C ARG A 43 -5.02 7.34 7.93
N GLY A 44 -4.57 6.64 8.96
CA GLY A 44 -4.86 7.02 10.33
C GLY A 44 -6.09 6.33 10.92
N ASP A 45 -6.58 5.27 10.31
CA ASP A 45 -7.75 4.54 10.81
C ASP A 45 -7.40 3.65 11.99
N GLY A 46 -6.13 3.52 12.30
CA GLY A 46 -5.61 2.80 13.46
C GLY A 46 -4.12 3.06 13.56
N ASP A 47 -3.48 2.44 14.55
CA ASP A 47 -2.03 2.58 14.72
C ASP A 47 -1.39 1.20 14.80
N LEU A 48 -0.06 1.17 14.97
CA LEU A 48 0.68 -0.08 15.01
C LEU A 48 0.26 -0.98 16.17
N ASP A 49 -0.23 -0.40 17.27
CA ASP A 49 -0.68 -1.21 18.40
C ASP A 49 -1.91 -2.03 18.06
N ASN A 50 -2.73 -1.57 17.11
CA ASN A 50 -3.86 -2.37 16.62
C ASN A 50 -3.60 -3.00 15.26
N TRP A 51 -2.36 -3.23 14.88
CA TRP A 51 -2.06 -3.80 13.55
C TRP A 51 -2.81 -5.11 13.30
N ARG A 52 -2.84 -5.98 14.33
CA ARG A 52 -3.55 -7.25 14.22
C ARG A 52 -5.03 -7.05 13.93
N ASP A 53 -5.64 -6.07 14.61
CA ASP A 53 -7.05 -5.77 14.40
C ASP A 53 -7.31 -5.19 13.03
N LEU A 54 -6.42 -4.32 12.55
CA LEU A 54 -6.52 -3.77 11.19
C LEU A 54 -6.48 -4.90 10.15
N ARG A 55 -5.55 -5.84 10.32
CA ARG A 55 -5.45 -6.98 9.41
C ARG A 55 -6.69 -7.85 9.46
N LEU A 56 -7.22 -8.07 10.65
CA LEU A 56 -8.42 -8.88 10.81
C LEU A 56 -9.61 -8.23 10.12
N GLU A 57 -9.79 -6.94 10.32
CA GLU A 57 -10.86 -6.20 9.65
C GLU A 57 -10.68 -6.21 8.13
N ALA A 58 -9.46 -6.02 7.66
CA ALA A 58 -9.18 -6.08 6.23
C ALA A 58 -9.47 -7.46 5.67
N SER A 59 -9.17 -8.52 6.42
CA SER A 59 -9.46 -9.88 6.02
C SER A 59 -10.97 -10.11 5.91
N ARG A 60 -11.72 -9.61 6.86
CA ARG A 60 -13.18 -9.74 6.85
C ARG A 60 -13.82 -8.96 5.71
N ALA A 61 -13.22 -7.84 5.35
CA ALA A 61 -13.74 -6.99 4.30
C ALA A 61 -13.33 -7.45 2.90
N HIS A 62 -12.40 -8.40 2.81
CA HIS A 62 -11.87 -8.85 1.52
C HIS A 62 -12.95 -9.52 0.68
N ASN A 63 -12.99 -9.15 -0.61
CA ASN A 63 -13.88 -9.78 -1.59
C ASN A 63 -13.27 -9.56 -2.99
N ASN A 64 -14.03 -9.85 -4.02
CA ASN A 64 -13.54 -9.72 -5.39
C ASN A 64 -13.44 -8.26 -5.86
N ARG A 65 -13.81 -7.30 -5.03
CA ARG A 65 -13.71 -5.87 -5.34
C ARG A 65 -12.54 -5.20 -4.61
N THR A 66 -11.79 -5.94 -3.81
CA THR A 66 -10.70 -5.37 -3.00
C THR A 66 -9.65 -4.71 -3.88
N ALA A 67 -9.25 -5.36 -4.98
CA ALA A 67 -8.28 -4.76 -5.87
C ALA A 67 -8.78 -3.43 -6.44
N ARG A 68 -10.03 -3.39 -6.86
CA ARG A 68 -10.65 -2.16 -7.38
C ARG A 68 -10.68 -1.07 -6.31
N TYR A 69 -11.01 -1.45 -5.08
CA TYR A 69 -11.03 -0.52 -3.95
C TYR A 69 -9.65 0.12 -3.76
N LEU A 70 -8.60 -0.71 -3.74
CA LEU A 70 -7.23 -0.20 -3.58
C LEU A 70 -6.83 0.72 -4.74
N ILE A 71 -7.07 0.27 -5.97
CA ILE A 71 -6.69 1.03 -7.16
C ILE A 71 -7.40 2.37 -7.21
N GLY A 72 -8.66 2.39 -6.78
CA GLY A 72 -9.47 3.60 -6.80
C GLY A 72 -9.30 4.51 -5.60
N THR A 73 -8.46 4.13 -4.63
CA THR A 73 -8.27 4.94 -3.43
C THR A 73 -7.37 6.13 -3.76
N PRO A 74 -7.87 7.37 -3.64
CA PRO A 74 -7.03 8.54 -3.80
C PRO A 74 -5.92 8.53 -2.75
N MET A 75 -4.73 8.99 -3.14
CA MET A 75 -3.58 9.11 -2.24
C MET A 75 -3.10 7.77 -1.68
N LEU A 76 -3.42 6.67 -2.37
CA LEU A 76 -2.97 5.34 -1.93
C LEU A 76 -1.46 5.32 -1.67
N ALA A 77 -0.67 5.86 -2.59
CA ALA A 77 0.79 5.86 -2.46
C ALA A 77 1.23 6.62 -1.20
N ASP A 78 0.59 7.74 -0.91
CA ASP A 78 0.93 8.55 0.27
C ASP A 78 0.60 7.79 1.55
N TYR A 79 -0.53 7.11 1.59
CA TYR A 79 -0.89 6.32 2.76
C TYR A 79 0.06 5.15 2.96
N LEU A 80 0.46 4.49 1.88
CA LEU A 80 1.41 3.39 1.97
C LEU A 80 2.78 3.87 2.43
N GLU A 81 3.22 5.03 1.94
CA GLU A 81 4.47 5.62 2.40
C GLU A 81 4.44 5.92 3.89
N GLU A 82 3.33 6.50 4.35
CA GLU A 82 3.17 6.81 5.78
C GLU A 82 3.19 5.54 6.62
N ALA A 83 2.50 4.49 6.16
CA ALA A 83 2.50 3.22 6.87
C ALA A 83 3.91 2.64 6.96
N LEU A 84 4.65 2.66 5.85
CA LEU A 84 6.01 2.14 5.83
C LEU A 84 6.94 2.98 6.72
N SER A 85 6.70 4.29 6.78
CA SER A 85 7.46 5.17 7.66
C SER A 85 7.25 4.80 9.12
N GLN A 86 6.01 4.54 9.51
CA GLN A 86 5.70 4.11 10.88
C GLN A 86 6.34 2.78 11.21
N LEU A 87 6.30 1.83 10.28
CA LEU A 87 6.93 0.53 10.46
C LEU A 87 8.44 0.66 10.57
N GLY A 88 9.05 1.49 9.72
CA GLY A 88 10.49 1.71 9.76
C GLY A 88 10.94 2.31 11.07
N LYS A 89 10.19 3.29 11.58
CA LYS A 89 10.50 3.91 12.85
C LYS A 89 10.36 2.91 14.01
N SER A 90 9.33 2.09 13.98
CA SER A 90 9.13 1.05 14.99
C SER A 90 10.27 0.05 14.98
N PHE A 91 10.77 -0.31 13.80
CA PHE A 91 11.91 -1.20 13.67
C PHE A 91 13.18 -0.56 14.21
N GLU A 92 13.41 0.71 13.93
CA GLU A 92 14.56 1.43 14.48
C GLU A 92 14.54 1.47 15.99
N ASP A 93 13.37 1.73 16.57
CA ASP A 93 13.20 1.74 18.02
C ASP A 93 13.49 0.36 18.61
N PHE A 94 13.06 -0.69 17.94
CA PHE A 94 13.34 -2.05 18.36
C PHE A 94 14.83 -2.34 18.29
N GLU A 95 15.51 -1.93 17.22
CA GLU A 95 16.95 -2.12 17.11
C GLU A 95 17.70 -1.40 18.22
N ALA A 96 17.23 -0.22 18.60
CA ALA A 96 17.89 0.56 19.65
C ALA A 96 17.83 -0.11 21.02
N THR A 97 16.90 -1.03 21.21
CA THR A 97 16.77 -1.75 22.49
C THR A 97 17.56 -3.05 22.53
N LEU A 98 18.12 -3.45 21.41
CA LEU A 98 18.92 -4.66 21.34
C LEU A 98 20.33 -4.41 21.88
#